data_86dc388f08c54ade3325acf9336f43fd
#
_entry.id   86dc388f08c54ade3325acf9336f43fd
#
_cell.length_a   1.000
_cell.length_b   1.000
_cell.length_c   1.000
_cell.angle_alpha   90.00
_cell.angle_beta   90.00
_cell.angle_gamma   90.00
#
_symmetry.space_group_name_H-M   'P 1'
#
loop_
_entity.id
_entity.type
_entity.pdbx_description
1 polymer ?
#
loop_
_entity_poly.entity_id
_entity_poly.type
_entity_poly.pdbx_seq_one_letter_code
_entity_poly.pdbx_strand_id
1 'polypeptide(L)'
;MLALLALLTQADGGVARAHGRASAAASQMPTPGAVYKSGPSGRYLLGGTWLRRLDDGVGLSQHFEDSHSTSGWTAITVPNAWNAGQQTAAGYAPSVAWYRKDFVLPSSAPRYNWIVRFESINNSVTVWLNGHQIAVHTGAFLPFEVVLPASHLNLSTVNRLVLRVSDAHSLTDLPPQSRPGPKGVVGGWWNYGGLLREVYLRRVEEIDFNSVQVLPKLACATCDAGISYSVVVHNYAASAQRVAVRTRYGTVAATLGEHTIAAGASATFVGRLSVSHPLLWSPSTPHTYAVTLDASAAAVPATTLVPLAHYLLESGIRQVSVFGGHLYLNYKPLHVRGVGLVEDSPTAGAALSPAQQLQLLTRAKQLGATMIRSQYPLSAYEEQLADELGIMLWSEIPVYQVRDSELSAVTPAAHALLRENILQNGNHPSVVIWSIGNELQPFVTPAQSAYIAAAVSAAHQLDPTRPVGLAFQGYPAIGCQAAYAPLQVLGINDYFGWYPGPAGQIADLSVLADYLAQEHACYPKQATMVTEFGAEANRAGPVDERGTFEFQSQYVSAQLAAFAATPWLSGAIYWALQDFLVRPGWTGGNPYPSPPIFHKGLLDFTGAAKPAWTVAQQAYQSMTQVG
;
A
#
# COMPACT_ATOMS: atom_id res chain seq x y z
N MET A 1 3.67 3.88 -36.00
CA MET A 1 3.17 2.93 -36.99
C MET A 1 2.23 2.02 -36.25
N LEU A 2 0.90 2.30 -36.30
CA LEU A 2 -0.16 1.60 -37.03
C LEU A 2 -0.07 0.06 -36.86
N ALA A 3 -0.98 -0.67 -36.34
CA ALA A 3 -2.45 -0.62 -36.27
C ALA A 3 -2.92 -1.73 -35.32
N LEU A 4 -3.95 -1.52 -34.57
CA LEU A 4 -5.06 -2.47 -34.40
C LEU A 4 -6.24 -1.74 -33.72
N LEU A 5 -7.06 -1.12 -34.56
CA LEU A 5 -8.43 -0.74 -34.25
C LEU A 5 -9.30 -1.73 -34.99
N ALA A 6 -10.13 -2.50 -34.34
CA ALA A 6 -11.35 -3.03 -34.94
C ALA A 6 -12.30 -3.63 -33.90
N LEU A 7 -13.52 -3.10 -33.92
CA LEU A 7 -14.83 -3.70 -33.68
C LEU A 7 -15.30 -3.89 -32.24
N LEU A 8 -15.98 -2.87 -31.72
CA LEU A 8 -17.10 -3.01 -30.79
C LEU A 8 -18.40 -2.91 -31.56
N THR A 9 -19.10 -4.02 -31.74
CA THR A 9 -20.52 -4.04 -32.08
C THR A 9 -21.36 -4.14 -30.83
N GLN A 10 -22.27 -3.19 -30.66
CA GLN A 10 -23.34 -3.20 -29.64
C GLN A 10 -24.24 -4.43 -29.84
N ALA A 11 -24.60 -5.04 -28.71
CA ALA A 11 -25.78 -5.89 -28.61
C ALA A 11 -26.53 -5.52 -27.34
N ASP A 12 -27.64 -4.83 -27.51
CA ASP A 12 -28.69 -4.69 -26.49
C ASP A 12 -29.28 -6.07 -26.19
N GLY A 13 -29.36 -6.43 -24.93
CA GLY A 13 -29.97 -7.69 -24.50
C GLY A 13 -30.38 -7.67 -23.03
N GLY A 14 -31.68 -7.65 -22.81
CA GLY A 14 -32.41 -7.46 -21.57
C GLY A 14 -31.88 -8.19 -20.33
N VAL A 15 -32.00 -7.52 -19.19
CA VAL A 15 -31.71 -8.02 -17.85
C VAL A 15 -32.78 -9.05 -17.44
N ALA A 16 -32.52 -10.32 -17.66
CA ALA A 16 -33.22 -11.42 -17.01
C ALA A 16 -32.52 -11.74 -15.68
N ARG A 17 -33.19 -11.45 -14.56
CA ARG A 17 -32.78 -11.92 -13.25
C ARG A 17 -32.88 -13.45 -13.19
N ALA A 18 -31.80 -14.12 -13.50
CA ALA A 18 -31.66 -15.54 -13.24
C ALA A 18 -31.22 -15.74 -11.77
N HIS A 19 -32.15 -16.13 -10.93
CA HIS A 19 -31.82 -16.76 -9.64
C HIS A 19 -31.27 -18.16 -9.97
N GLY A 20 -29.98 -18.21 -10.38
CA GLY A 20 -29.27 -19.46 -10.55
C GLY A 20 -29.03 -20.08 -9.18
N ARG A 21 -29.53 -21.31 -8.95
CA ARG A 21 -29.08 -22.17 -7.87
C ARG A 21 -27.55 -22.23 -7.97
N ALA A 22 -26.85 -21.85 -6.88
CA ALA A 22 -25.40 -22.03 -6.79
C ALA A 22 -25.09 -23.52 -7.00
N SER A 23 -24.62 -23.87 -8.18
CA SER A 23 -24.00 -25.18 -8.43
C SER A 23 -22.86 -25.30 -7.43
N ALA A 24 -22.73 -26.46 -6.79
CA ALA A 24 -21.59 -26.75 -5.94
C ALA A 24 -20.33 -26.37 -6.71
N ALA A 25 -19.60 -25.36 -6.22
CA ALA A 25 -18.39 -24.92 -6.91
C ALA A 25 -17.45 -26.12 -6.99
N ALA A 26 -17.17 -26.57 -8.20
CA ALA A 26 -16.22 -27.66 -8.40
C ALA A 26 -14.89 -27.23 -7.77
N SER A 27 -14.27 -28.12 -7.00
CA SER A 27 -12.95 -27.88 -6.42
C SER A 27 -11.98 -27.53 -7.55
N GLN A 28 -11.32 -26.37 -7.43
CA GLN A 28 -10.44 -25.88 -8.47
C GLN A 28 -8.98 -26.09 -8.09
N MET A 29 -8.17 -26.49 -9.08
CA MET A 29 -6.72 -26.45 -8.95
C MET A 29 -6.26 -24.99 -8.92
N PRO A 30 -5.46 -24.56 -7.92
CA PRO A 30 -4.85 -23.23 -7.94
C PRO A 30 -3.97 -23.03 -9.19
N THR A 31 -4.00 -21.81 -9.74
CA THR A 31 -3.27 -21.47 -10.95
C THR A 31 -1.79 -21.22 -10.63
N PRO A 32 -0.81 -21.88 -11.30
CA PRO A 32 0.60 -21.59 -11.10
C PRO A 32 0.94 -20.13 -11.40
N GLY A 33 1.77 -19.52 -10.56
CA GLY A 33 2.24 -18.14 -10.70
C GLY A 33 1.61 -17.16 -9.73
N ALA A 34 2.02 -15.92 -9.85
CA ALA A 34 1.53 -14.79 -9.08
C ALA A 34 1.29 -13.59 -10.00
N VAL A 35 0.49 -12.62 -9.54
CA VAL A 35 0.18 -11.39 -10.26
C VAL A 35 1.43 -10.50 -10.38
N TYR A 36 2.29 -10.51 -9.37
CA TYR A 36 3.55 -9.77 -9.33
C TYR A 36 4.76 -10.74 -9.35
N LYS A 37 5.90 -10.27 -9.86
CA LYS A 37 7.10 -11.09 -10.11
C LYS A 37 7.86 -11.40 -8.83
N SER A 38 8.09 -10.38 -7.99
CA SER A 38 8.93 -10.50 -6.79
C SER A 38 8.34 -11.45 -5.76
N GLY A 39 9.21 -12.25 -5.13
CA GLY A 39 8.83 -13.17 -4.06
C GLY A 39 9.36 -14.59 -4.24
N PRO A 40 9.00 -15.50 -3.31
CA PRO A 40 9.42 -16.88 -3.37
C PRO A 40 8.78 -17.64 -4.53
N SER A 41 9.47 -18.64 -5.05
CA SER A 41 8.91 -19.58 -6.03
C SER A 41 7.83 -20.47 -5.39
N GLY A 42 7.11 -21.25 -6.21
CA GLY A 42 6.09 -22.20 -5.72
C GLY A 42 4.78 -21.52 -5.29
N ARG A 43 4.49 -20.32 -5.82
CA ARG A 43 3.22 -19.63 -5.63
C ARG A 43 2.18 -20.12 -6.63
N TYR A 44 0.95 -20.26 -6.15
CA TYR A 44 -0.22 -20.65 -6.94
C TYR A 44 -1.38 -19.73 -6.57
N LEU A 45 -1.91 -19.01 -7.54
CA LEU A 45 -3.04 -18.10 -7.31
C LEU A 45 -4.27 -18.93 -6.93
N LEU A 46 -4.82 -18.68 -5.74
CA LEU A 46 -6.03 -19.31 -5.24
C LEU A 46 -7.26 -18.48 -5.69
N GLY A 47 -7.31 -18.19 -6.98
CA GLY A 47 -8.36 -17.43 -7.64
C GLY A 47 -9.60 -18.26 -7.99
N GLY A 48 -10.31 -17.87 -9.05
CA GLY A 48 -11.53 -18.50 -9.53
C GLY A 48 -12.70 -18.30 -8.58
N THR A 49 -13.66 -19.20 -8.60
CA THR A 49 -14.90 -19.09 -7.82
C THR A 49 -14.64 -19.32 -6.33
N TRP A 50 -15.02 -18.34 -5.52
CA TRP A 50 -15.20 -18.44 -4.08
C TRP A 50 -16.70 -18.35 -3.75
N LEU A 51 -17.09 -18.81 -2.59
CA LEU A 51 -18.42 -18.59 -2.04
C LEU A 51 -18.35 -17.54 -0.93
N ARG A 52 -19.30 -16.62 -0.91
CA ARG A 52 -19.44 -15.60 0.14
C ARG A 52 -20.86 -15.61 0.71
N ARG A 53 -20.96 -15.42 2.02
CA ARG A 53 -22.25 -15.19 2.72
C ARG A 53 -22.04 -14.10 3.76
N LEU A 54 -22.90 -13.07 3.78
CA LEU A 54 -22.95 -12.12 4.89
C LEU A 54 -23.40 -12.85 6.15
N ASP A 55 -22.78 -12.53 7.29
CA ASP A 55 -23.12 -13.13 8.57
C ASP A 55 -24.39 -12.46 9.11
N ASP A 56 -25.45 -13.24 9.26
CA ASP A 56 -26.71 -12.84 9.90
C ASP A 56 -26.72 -13.10 11.42
N GLY A 57 -25.54 -13.33 12.01
CA GLY A 57 -25.33 -13.61 13.43
C GLY A 57 -25.45 -15.09 13.81
N VAL A 58 -25.74 -15.97 12.86
CA VAL A 58 -25.89 -17.42 13.11
C VAL A 58 -24.72 -18.26 12.61
N GLY A 59 -23.73 -17.64 11.94
CA GLY A 59 -22.67 -18.38 11.23
C GLY A 59 -21.91 -19.36 12.14
N LEU A 60 -21.51 -18.92 13.33
CA LEU A 60 -20.84 -19.78 14.31
C LEU A 60 -21.77 -20.85 14.90
N SER A 61 -23.03 -20.53 15.21
CA SER A 61 -23.99 -21.50 15.76
C SER A 61 -24.47 -22.53 14.74
N GLN A 62 -24.40 -22.20 13.45
CA GLN A 62 -24.70 -23.10 12.34
C GLN A 62 -23.46 -23.77 11.74
N HIS A 63 -22.30 -23.61 12.36
CA HIS A 63 -21.04 -24.24 11.97
C HIS A 63 -20.69 -24.02 10.49
N PHE A 64 -20.69 -22.73 10.04
CA PHE A 64 -20.34 -22.41 8.65
C PHE A 64 -18.89 -22.80 8.31
N GLU A 65 -18.03 -22.89 9.32
CA GLU A 65 -16.63 -23.33 9.18
C GLU A 65 -16.49 -24.79 8.70
N ASP A 66 -17.49 -25.63 8.95
CA ASP A 66 -17.49 -27.06 8.57
C ASP A 66 -18.65 -27.46 7.66
N SER A 67 -19.66 -26.61 7.51
CA SER A 67 -20.88 -26.92 6.75
C SER A 67 -20.58 -27.25 5.28
N HIS A 68 -21.18 -28.34 4.78
CA HIS A 68 -21.15 -28.71 3.38
C HIS A 68 -22.23 -28.01 2.55
N SER A 69 -23.22 -27.40 3.19
CA SER A 69 -24.29 -26.66 2.52
C SER A 69 -23.76 -25.42 1.80
N THR A 70 -24.31 -25.15 0.63
CA THR A 70 -24.10 -23.91 -0.14
C THR A 70 -25.35 -23.02 -0.12
N SER A 71 -26.38 -23.36 0.66
CA SER A 71 -27.58 -22.56 0.78
C SER A 71 -27.28 -21.21 1.42
N GLY A 72 -27.71 -20.13 0.80
CA GLY A 72 -27.45 -18.76 1.23
C GLY A 72 -26.04 -18.22 0.87
N TRP A 73 -25.20 -19.01 0.20
CA TRP A 73 -23.92 -18.56 -0.29
C TRP A 73 -24.02 -18.05 -1.73
N THR A 74 -23.27 -17.00 -2.03
CA THR A 74 -23.18 -16.38 -3.36
C THR A 74 -21.80 -16.67 -3.95
N ALA A 75 -21.75 -17.07 -5.22
CA ALA A 75 -20.50 -17.21 -5.96
C ALA A 75 -19.92 -15.83 -6.28
N ILE A 76 -18.63 -15.66 -5.96
CA ILE A 76 -17.87 -14.43 -6.19
C ILE A 76 -16.48 -14.76 -6.72
N THR A 77 -15.75 -13.75 -7.19
CA THR A 77 -14.31 -13.80 -7.45
C THR A 77 -13.56 -13.02 -6.36
N VAL A 78 -12.31 -13.39 -6.12
CA VAL A 78 -11.38 -12.67 -5.23
C VAL A 78 -10.30 -12.04 -6.12
N PRO A 79 -9.92 -10.74 -5.90
CA PRO A 79 -10.32 -9.83 -4.81
C PRO A 79 -11.82 -9.50 -4.78
N ASN A 80 -12.34 -9.20 -3.56
CA ASN A 80 -13.76 -8.90 -3.37
C ASN A 80 -14.00 -8.02 -2.14
N ALA A 81 -14.68 -6.88 -2.33
CA ALA A 81 -15.27 -6.09 -1.25
C ALA A 81 -16.78 -6.31 -1.24
N TRP A 82 -17.36 -6.74 -0.10
CA TRP A 82 -18.79 -7.08 -0.08
C TRP A 82 -19.72 -5.87 -0.14
N ASN A 83 -19.21 -4.69 0.20
CA ASN A 83 -19.95 -3.42 0.17
C ASN A 83 -19.54 -2.50 -0.99
N ALA A 84 -18.77 -3.02 -1.98
CA ALA A 84 -18.52 -2.29 -3.22
C ALA A 84 -19.82 -1.91 -3.93
N GLY A 85 -19.90 -0.67 -4.42
CA GLY A 85 -21.10 -0.12 -5.07
C GLY A 85 -22.25 0.25 -4.12
N GLN A 86 -22.12 0.03 -2.81
CA GLN A 86 -23.14 0.37 -1.82
C GLN A 86 -22.89 1.75 -1.19
N GLN A 87 -23.20 2.81 -1.89
CA GLN A 87 -22.96 4.21 -1.47
C GLN A 87 -23.99 4.70 -0.45
N THR A 88 -24.23 3.93 0.62
CA THR A 88 -25.23 4.23 1.65
C THR A 88 -24.66 4.09 3.05
N ALA A 89 -25.36 4.63 4.05
CA ALA A 89 -24.98 4.46 5.44
C ALA A 89 -24.95 2.97 5.86
N ALA A 90 -25.84 2.15 5.30
CA ALA A 90 -25.84 0.71 5.55
C ALA A 90 -24.63 0.01 4.92
N GLY A 91 -24.20 0.44 3.71
CA GLY A 91 -22.99 -0.07 3.07
C GLY A 91 -21.70 0.34 3.78
N TYR A 92 -21.71 1.45 4.50
CA TYR A 92 -20.60 1.93 5.32
C TYR A 92 -20.52 1.25 6.70
N ALA A 93 -21.66 0.80 7.23
CA ALA A 93 -21.73 0.21 8.58
C ALA A 93 -20.87 -1.07 8.66
N PRO A 94 -20.15 -1.27 9.77
CA PRO A 94 -19.36 -2.48 9.97
C PRO A 94 -20.21 -3.74 9.84
N SER A 95 -19.65 -4.76 9.21
CA SER A 95 -20.32 -6.02 8.93
C SER A 95 -19.36 -7.22 9.07
N VAL A 96 -19.91 -8.42 8.93
CA VAL A 96 -19.17 -9.67 8.94
C VAL A 96 -19.58 -10.49 7.71
N ALA A 97 -18.61 -11.09 7.05
CA ALA A 97 -18.87 -12.01 5.96
C ALA A 97 -18.05 -13.30 6.12
N TRP A 98 -18.64 -14.38 5.68
CA TRP A 98 -18.00 -15.67 5.56
C TRP A 98 -17.57 -15.89 4.11
N TYR A 99 -16.34 -16.39 3.91
CA TYR A 99 -15.79 -16.78 2.63
C TYR A 99 -15.42 -18.26 2.66
N ARG A 100 -15.62 -18.96 1.56
CA ARG A 100 -15.25 -20.36 1.41
C ARG A 100 -14.60 -20.62 0.06
N LYS A 101 -13.49 -21.37 0.09
CA LYS A 101 -12.79 -21.87 -1.08
C LYS A 101 -12.55 -23.36 -0.93
N ASP A 102 -13.09 -24.15 -1.83
CA ASP A 102 -12.76 -25.57 -1.96
C ASP A 102 -11.65 -25.69 -3.04
N PHE A 103 -10.54 -26.36 -2.72
CA PHE A 103 -9.39 -26.50 -3.61
C PHE A 103 -8.71 -27.85 -3.44
N VAL A 104 -7.92 -28.25 -4.45
CA VAL A 104 -7.01 -29.41 -4.37
C VAL A 104 -5.58 -28.91 -4.41
N LEU A 105 -4.67 -29.64 -3.76
CA LEU A 105 -3.26 -29.28 -3.76
C LEU A 105 -2.64 -29.53 -5.14
N PRO A 106 -1.78 -28.62 -5.63
CA PRO A 106 -1.03 -28.83 -6.88
C PRO A 106 -0.09 -30.03 -6.85
N SER A 107 0.22 -30.57 -5.68
CA SER A 107 1.01 -31.79 -5.48
C SER A 107 0.58 -32.52 -4.21
N SER A 108 0.45 -33.83 -4.29
CA SER A 108 0.15 -34.70 -3.16
C SER A 108 1.40 -35.22 -2.42
N ALA A 109 2.61 -34.76 -2.81
CA ALA A 109 3.84 -35.22 -2.17
C ALA A 109 3.92 -34.76 -0.71
N PRO A 110 4.05 -35.67 0.27
CA PRO A 110 3.98 -35.37 1.69
C PRO A 110 5.17 -34.56 2.21
N ARG A 111 6.22 -34.41 1.40
CA ARG A 111 7.41 -33.62 1.74
C ARG A 111 7.15 -32.12 1.72
N TYR A 112 6.07 -31.65 1.09
CA TYR A 112 5.79 -30.23 0.98
C TYR A 112 5.00 -29.72 2.18
N ASN A 113 5.45 -28.57 2.71
CA ASN A 113 4.64 -27.72 3.56
C ASN A 113 3.81 -26.79 2.68
N TRP A 114 2.60 -26.49 3.10
CA TRP A 114 1.70 -25.62 2.39
C TRP A 114 1.34 -24.42 3.25
N ILE A 115 1.38 -23.25 2.65
CA ILE A 115 1.09 -21.98 3.30
C ILE A 115 0.03 -21.28 2.46
N VAL A 116 -0.98 -20.70 3.10
CA VAL A 116 -1.86 -19.75 2.44
C VAL A 116 -1.41 -18.33 2.77
N ARG A 117 -1.24 -17.50 1.75
CA ARG A 117 -0.88 -16.09 1.85
C ARG A 117 -2.04 -15.24 1.39
N PHE A 118 -2.41 -14.28 2.23
CA PHE A 118 -3.41 -13.26 1.95
C PHE A 118 -2.69 -11.94 1.75
N GLU A 119 -2.89 -11.27 0.61
CA GLU A 119 -2.25 -9.98 0.35
C GLU A 119 -2.94 -8.83 1.08
N SER A 120 -4.25 -8.92 1.35
CA SER A 120 -4.99 -7.97 2.19
C SER A 120 -6.37 -8.52 2.56
N ILE A 121 -6.71 -8.44 3.83
CA ILE A 121 -8.06 -8.69 4.36
C ILE A 121 -8.40 -7.55 5.30
N ASN A 122 -9.52 -6.87 5.09
CA ASN A 122 -9.97 -5.81 6.00
C ASN A 122 -11.16 -6.27 6.85
N ASN A 123 -11.03 -6.25 8.17
CA ASN A 123 -9.93 -5.83 9.04
C ASN A 123 -9.40 -7.02 9.86
N SER A 124 -10.29 -7.86 10.35
CA SER A 124 -9.94 -9.05 11.14
C SER A 124 -10.49 -10.32 10.50
N VAL A 125 -9.77 -11.43 10.65
CA VAL A 125 -10.16 -12.72 10.09
C VAL A 125 -9.86 -13.86 11.03
N THR A 126 -10.79 -14.82 11.11
CA THR A 126 -10.52 -16.17 11.63
C THR A 126 -10.49 -17.12 10.45
N VAL A 127 -9.51 -18.01 10.43
CA VAL A 127 -9.22 -18.94 9.33
C VAL A 127 -9.40 -20.37 9.78
N TRP A 128 -10.19 -21.17 9.03
CA TRP A 128 -10.36 -22.61 9.25
C TRP A 128 -9.91 -23.39 8.02
N LEU A 129 -9.31 -24.55 8.27
CA LEU A 129 -9.00 -25.56 7.26
C LEU A 129 -9.72 -26.84 7.62
N ASN A 130 -10.59 -27.32 6.73
CA ASN A 130 -11.34 -28.57 6.91
C ASN A 130 -12.06 -28.63 8.27
N GLY A 131 -12.71 -27.54 8.70
CA GLY A 131 -13.43 -27.39 9.96
C GLY A 131 -12.56 -27.06 11.18
N HIS A 132 -11.24 -27.07 11.07
CA HIS A 132 -10.31 -26.75 12.18
C HIS A 132 -9.82 -25.31 12.10
N GLN A 133 -9.97 -24.54 13.18
CA GLN A 133 -9.40 -23.19 13.27
C GLN A 133 -7.87 -23.27 13.27
N ILE A 134 -7.23 -22.56 12.35
CA ILE A 134 -5.77 -22.58 12.18
C ILE A 134 -5.11 -21.23 12.43
N ALA A 135 -5.84 -20.12 12.32
CA ALA A 135 -5.29 -18.80 12.56
C ALA A 135 -6.36 -17.75 12.90
N VAL A 136 -5.91 -16.66 13.52
CA VAL A 136 -6.60 -15.37 13.64
C VAL A 136 -5.62 -14.27 13.26
N HIS A 137 -6.08 -13.25 12.52
CA HIS A 137 -5.26 -12.11 12.14
C HIS A 137 -6.08 -10.82 12.21
N THR A 138 -5.42 -9.69 12.48
CA THR A 138 -5.98 -8.34 12.43
C THR A 138 -4.99 -7.41 11.75
N GLY A 139 -5.47 -6.61 10.80
CA GLY A 139 -4.70 -5.65 9.99
C GLY A 139 -5.09 -5.73 8.53
N ALA A 140 -5.12 -4.58 7.83
CA ALA A 140 -5.78 -4.47 6.54
C ALA A 140 -4.85 -4.45 5.31
N PHE A 141 -3.66 -3.83 5.41
CA PHE A 141 -2.96 -3.38 4.20
C PHE A 141 -1.72 -4.20 3.82
N LEU A 142 -1.17 -4.97 4.74
CA LEU A 142 0.02 -5.79 4.50
C LEU A 142 -0.33 -7.27 4.45
N PRO A 143 0.45 -8.07 3.71
CA PRO A 143 0.20 -9.49 3.58
C PRO A 143 0.53 -10.25 4.87
N PHE A 144 -0.20 -11.34 5.11
CA PHE A 144 0.13 -12.31 6.14
C PHE A 144 0.03 -13.74 5.62
N GLU A 145 0.72 -14.65 6.29
CA GLU A 145 0.80 -16.05 5.91
C GLU A 145 0.33 -16.98 7.03
N VAL A 146 -0.34 -18.05 6.65
CA VAL A 146 -0.82 -19.09 7.56
C VAL A 146 -0.34 -20.46 7.06
N VAL A 147 0.45 -21.14 7.88
CA VAL A 147 0.87 -22.52 7.60
C VAL A 147 -0.36 -23.43 7.70
N LEU A 148 -0.59 -24.27 6.69
CA LEU A 148 -1.64 -25.27 6.69
C LEU A 148 -1.15 -26.53 7.43
N PRO A 149 -1.68 -26.86 8.64
CA PRO A 149 -1.17 -27.97 9.42
C PRO A 149 -1.36 -29.30 8.68
N ALA A 150 -0.31 -30.09 8.56
CA ALA A 150 -0.35 -31.40 7.88
C ALA A 150 -1.40 -32.36 8.46
N SER A 151 -1.71 -32.24 9.77
CA SER A 151 -2.76 -33.02 10.45
C SER A 151 -4.18 -32.73 9.98
N HIS A 152 -4.40 -31.56 9.38
CA HIS A 152 -5.71 -31.10 8.90
C HIS A 152 -5.77 -31.00 7.36
N LEU A 153 -4.69 -31.35 6.67
CA LEU A 153 -4.54 -31.15 5.23
C LEU A 153 -4.78 -32.46 4.47
N ASN A 154 -5.68 -32.41 3.48
CA ASN A 154 -5.93 -33.52 2.57
C ASN A 154 -4.95 -33.44 1.39
N LEU A 155 -4.02 -34.38 1.27
CA LEU A 155 -2.99 -34.34 0.22
C LEU A 155 -3.54 -34.67 -1.18
N SER A 156 -4.55 -35.56 -1.28
CA SER A 156 -5.04 -36.11 -2.55
C SER A 156 -6.51 -35.78 -2.86
N THR A 157 -7.19 -35.12 -1.95
CA THR A 157 -8.61 -34.76 -2.09
C THR A 157 -8.84 -33.29 -1.84
N VAL A 158 -10.09 -32.87 -1.83
CA VAL A 158 -10.50 -31.48 -1.63
C VAL A 158 -10.16 -31.01 -0.21
N ASN A 159 -9.57 -29.85 -0.13
CA ASN A 159 -9.43 -29.04 1.08
C ASN A 159 -10.45 -27.92 1.05
N ARG A 160 -10.96 -27.55 2.20
CA ARG A 160 -11.86 -26.42 2.40
C ARG A 160 -11.22 -25.39 3.29
N LEU A 161 -11.01 -24.21 2.72
CA LEU A 161 -10.62 -23.01 3.45
C LEU A 161 -11.86 -22.19 3.72
N VAL A 162 -12.13 -21.88 4.99
CA VAL A 162 -13.22 -21.00 5.41
C VAL A 162 -12.65 -19.83 6.19
N LEU A 163 -13.18 -18.63 5.90
CA LEU A 163 -12.76 -17.39 6.54
C LEU A 163 -14.01 -16.70 7.09
N ARG A 164 -13.94 -16.22 8.33
CA ARG A 164 -14.90 -15.28 8.88
C ARG A 164 -14.20 -13.93 8.99
N VAL A 165 -14.61 -12.98 8.17
CA VAL A 165 -13.99 -11.65 8.04
C VAL A 165 -14.92 -10.61 8.64
N SER A 166 -14.36 -9.71 9.47
CA SER A 166 -15.07 -8.54 10.01
C SER A 166 -14.32 -7.28 9.59
N ASP A 167 -15.05 -6.29 9.08
CA ASP A 167 -14.50 -4.96 8.78
C ASP A 167 -14.69 -3.96 9.93
N ALA A 168 -15.11 -4.41 11.09
CA ALA A 168 -15.20 -3.57 12.27
C ALA A 168 -13.80 -3.11 12.71
N HIS A 169 -13.62 -1.81 12.89
CA HIS A 169 -12.41 -1.20 13.45
C HIS A 169 -12.66 -0.75 14.88
N SER A 170 -11.66 -0.90 15.72
CA SER A 170 -11.58 -0.30 17.06
C SER A 170 -10.85 1.04 17.01
N LEU A 171 -10.73 1.71 18.15
CA LEU A 171 -9.93 2.93 18.27
C LEU A 171 -8.42 2.67 18.23
N THR A 172 -8.01 1.43 18.39
CA THR A 172 -6.60 1.00 18.38
C THR A 172 -6.18 0.30 17.08
N ASP A 173 -7.12 0.09 16.15
CA ASP A 173 -6.81 -0.42 14.81
C ASP A 173 -6.24 0.69 13.90
N LEU A 174 -5.67 0.29 12.78
CA LEU A 174 -5.07 1.19 11.80
C LEU A 174 -5.70 1.00 10.41
N PRO A 175 -6.39 2.01 9.87
CA PRO A 175 -6.76 3.29 10.51
C PRO A 175 -7.75 3.07 11.66
N PRO A 176 -7.78 3.98 12.65
CA PRO A 176 -8.72 3.84 13.76
C PRO A 176 -10.15 4.07 13.31
N GLN A 177 -11.09 3.51 14.06
CA GLN A 177 -12.52 3.71 13.82
C GLN A 177 -12.87 5.21 13.76
N SER A 178 -13.70 5.59 12.78
CA SER A 178 -14.29 6.93 12.71
C SER A 178 -15.14 7.21 13.95
N ARG A 179 -15.01 8.41 14.52
CA ARG A 179 -15.67 8.79 15.79
C ARG A 179 -16.06 10.26 15.84
N PRO A 180 -17.03 10.64 16.70
CA PRO A 180 -17.32 12.05 16.98
C PRO A 180 -16.08 12.80 17.50
N GLY A 181 -15.87 14.00 17.04
CA GLY A 181 -14.79 14.91 17.45
C GLY A 181 -15.32 16.29 17.82
N PRO A 182 -14.47 17.18 18.40
CA PRO A 182 -14.87 18.51 18.81
C PRO A 182 -15.45 19.39 17.69
N LYS A 183 -15.02 19.13 16.44
CA LYS A 183 -15.46 19.84 15.23
C LYS A 183 -16.19 18.90 14.24
N GLY A 184 -16.88 17.89 14.72
CA GLY A 184 -17.54 16.87 13.90
C GLY A 184 -16.95 15.48 14.07
N VAL A 185 -17.10 14.62 13.06
CA VAL A 185 -16.56 13.26 13.07
C VAL A 185 -15.13 13.26 12.54
N VAL A 186 -14.21 12.62 13.26
CA VAL A 186 -12.84 12.38 12.84
C VAL A 186 -12.77 11.09 12.03
N GLY A 187 -11.91 11.05 11.00
CA GLY A 187 -11.81 9.95 10.07
C GLY A 187 -12.81 10.07 8.90
N GLY A 188 -12.30 10.22 7.70
CA GLY A 188 -13.09 10.45 6.49
C GLY A 188 -13.13 9.27 5.52
N TRP A 189 -12.39 8.19 5.78
CA TRP A 189 -12.24 7.06 4.86
C TRP A 189 -13.51 6.18 4.80
N TRP A 190 -13.71 5.51 3.65
CA TRP A 190 -14.77 4.51 3.48
C TRP A 190 -14.27 3.14 3.93
N ASN A 191 -15.09 2.44 4.72
CA ASN A 191 -14.73 1.12 5.23
C ASN A 191 -15.15 0.01 4.26
N TYR A 192 -14.23 -0.44 3.43
CA TYR A 192 -14.44 -1.60 2.56
C TYR A 192 -14.11 -2.89 3.29
N GLY A 193 -15.09 -3.80 3.39
CA GLY A 193 -14.89 -5.10 4.02
C GLY A 193 -14.67 -6.21 3.00
N GLY A 194 -13.69 -7.09 3.25
CA GLY A 194 -13.47 -8.27 2.41
C GLY A 194 -12.04 -8.73 2.23
N LEU A 195 -11.86 -9.59 1.23
CA LEU A 195 -10.56 -10.01 0.71
C LEU A 195 -10.19 -9.00 -0.38
N LEU A 196 -9.46 -7.95 0.00
CA LEU A 196 -9.27 -6.79 -0.87
C LEU A 196 -8.17 -6.99 -1.91
N ARG A 197 -7.28 -7.98 -1.71
CA ARG A 197 -6.21 -8.33 -2.64
C ARG A 197 -6.17 -9.85 -2.82
N GLU A 198 -5.22 -10.35 -3.62
CA GLU A 198 -5.11 -11.75 -4.00
C GLU A 198 -4.84 -12.68 -2.82
N VAL A 199 -5.17 -13.95 -3.04
CA VAL A 199 -4.85 -15.07 -2.12
C VAL A 199 -4.01 -16.09 -2.87
N TYR A 200 -2.90 -16.49 -2.28
CA TYR A 200 -1.98 -17.49 -2.85
C TYR A 200 -1.88 -18.71 -1.97
N LEU A 201 -1.77 -19.88 -2.60
CA LEU A 201 -1.23 -21.07 -1.99
C LEU A 201 0.27 -21.12 -2.31
N ARG A 202 1.12 -21.35 -1.29
CA ARG A 202 2.57 -21.48 -1.42
C ARG A 202 3.00 -22.90 -1.10
N ARG A 203 3.79 -23.48 -2.00
CA ARG A 203 4.46 -24.75 -1.79
C ARG A 203 5.86 -24.48 -1.23
N VAL A 204 6.14 -25.02 -0.07
CA VAL A 204 7.41 -24.89 0.63
C VAL A 204 7.99 -26.26 0.85
N GLU A 205 9.30 -26.45 0.62
CA GLU A 205 10.02 -27.66 0.95
C GLU A 205 10.50 -27.63 2.42
N GLU A 206 11.67 -28.16 2.74
CA GLU A 206 12.18 -28.18 4.12
C GLU A 206 12.61 -26.81 4.62
N ILE A 207 12.96 -25.89 3.72
CA ILE A 207 13.38 -24.51 4.07
C ILE A 207 12.66 -23.49 3.20
N ASP A 208 12.52 -22.27 3.73
CA ASP A 208 11.95 -21.15 2.97
C ASP A 208 12.55 -19.80 3.40
N PHE A 209 12.48 -18.82 2.49
CA PHE A 209 12.82 -17.42 2.77
C PHE A 209 11.68 -16.74 3.53
N ASN A 210 11.93 -16.39 4.79
CA ASN A 210 10.96 -15.72 5.65
C ASN A 210 11.03 -14.20 5.52
N SER A 211 12.22 -13.65 5.24
CA SER A 211 12.42 -12.23 4.97
C SER A 211 13.63 -12.06 4.06
N VAL A 212 13.52 -11.16 3.08
CA VAL A 212 14.59 -10.81 2.15
C VAL A 212 14.70 -9.29 2.06
N GLN A 213 15.78 -8.75 2.60
CA GLN A 213 16.14 -7.33 2.45
C GLN A 213 17.40 -7.21 1.60
N VAL A 214 17.31 -6.39 0.55
CA VAL A 214 18.40 -6.06 -0.36
C VAL A 214 18.48 -4.53 -0.44
N LEU A 215 19.49 -3.96 0.20
CA LEU A 215 19.65 -2.51 0.35
C LEU A 215 20.84 -1.99 -0.46
N PRO A 216 20.61 -1.42 -1.64
CA PRO A 216 21.62 -0.71 -2.41
C PRO A 216 22.02 0.59 -1.71
N LYS A 217 23.32 0.88 -1.70
CA LYS A 217 23.88 2.14 -1.21
C LYS A 217 24.87 2.69 -2.21
N LEU A 218 24.67 3.93 -2.61
CA LEU A 218 25.54 4.67 -3.50
C LEU A 218 26.24 5.78 -2.70
N ALA A 219 27.57 5.83 -2.74
CA ALA A 219 28.34 6.79 -1.96
C ALA A 219 28.57 8.12 -2.69
N CYS A 220 28.51 8.13 -4.02
CA CYS A 220 28.54 9.31 -4.89
C CYS A 220 27.88 8.98 -6.24
N ALA A 221 27.58 10.00 -7.05
CA ALA A 221 26.84 9.83 -8.32
C ALA A 221 27.55 8.90 -9.34
N THR A 222 28.84 8.75 -9.26
CA THR A 222 29.69 7.95 -10.18
C THR A 222 30.37 6.78 -9.46
N CYS A 223 30.08 6.57 -8.17
CA CYS A 223 30.67 5.48 -7.39
C CYS A 223 30.07 4.14 -7.74
N ASP A 224 30.81 3.08 -7.46
CA ASP A 224 30.25 1.73 -7.38
C ASP A 224 29.19 1.65 -6.27
N ALA A 225 28.15 0.86 -6.49
CA ALA A 225 27.11 0.67 -5.51
C ALA A 225 27.42 -0.54 -4.62
N GLY A 226 27.39 -0.34 -3.31
CA GLY A 226 27.41 -1.42 -2.34
C GLY A 226 26.00 -1.98 -2.12
N ILE A 227 25.82 -3.28 -2.26
CA ILE A 227 24.55 -3.96 -2.02
C ILE A 227 24.68 -4.78 -0.74
N SER A 228 23.88 -4.45 0.26
CA SER A 228 23.82 -5.19 1.54
C SER A 228 22.63 -6.12 1.56
N TYR A 229 22.82 -7.33 2.09
CA TYR A 229 21.79 -8.35 2.24
C TYR A 229 21.55 -8.66 3.70
N SER A 230 20.28 -8.81 4.08
CA SER A 230 19.84 -9.43 5.32
C SER A 230 18.67 -10.38 4.97
N VAL A 231 18.92 -11.68 5.06
CA VAL A 231 18.03 -12.72 4.58
C VAL A 231 17.74 -13.70 5.70
N VAL A 232 16.48 -13.86 6.07
CA VAL A 232 16.05 -14.83 7.09
C VAL A 232 15.53 -16.08 6.40
N VAL A 233 16.12 -17.23 6.71
CA VAL A 233 15.65 -18.55 6.25
C VAL A 233 15.09 -19.33 7.44
N HIS A 234 13.90 -19.89 7.26
CA HIS A 234 13.23 -20.74 8.23
C HIS A 234 13.33 -22.22 7.84
N ASN A 235 13.55 -23.09 8.83
CA ASN A 235 13.58 -24.55 8.67
C ASN A 235 12.23 -25.14 9.07
N TYR A 236 11.46 -25.62 8.10
CA TYR A 236 10.18 -26.32 8.27
C TYR A 236 10.33 -27.83 8.52
N ALA A 237 11.56 -28.39 8.37
CA ALA A 237 11.79 -29.81 8.59
C ALA A 237 11.76 -30.18 10.08
N ALA A 238 11.47 -31.44 10.37
CA ALA A 238 11.50 -32.00 11.73
C ALA A 238 12.93 -32.23 12.25
N SER A 239 13.97 -32.02 11.43
CA SER A 239 15.38 -32.19 11.78
C SER A 239 16.18 -30.94 11.47
N ALA A 240 17.37 -30.82 12.08
CA ALA A 240 18.29 -29.75 11.78
C ALA A 240 18.75 -29.82 10.31
N GLN A 241 18.81 -28.66 9.66
CA GLN A 241 19.24 -28.51 8.27
C GLN A 241 20.52 -27.66 8.21
N ARG A 242 21.51 -28.12 7.47
CA ARG A 242 22.64 -27.30 7.05
C ARG A 242 22.24 -26.55 5.80
N VAL A 243 22.23 -25.21 5.84
CA VAL A 243 21.67 -24.35 4.80
C VAL A 243 22.74 -23.39 4.30
N ALA A 244 22.91 -23.31 2.98
CA ALA A 244 23.75 -22.33 2.31
C ALA A 244 22.90 -21.41 1.42
N VAL A 245 23.16 -20.10 1.47
CA VAL A 245 22.43 -19.10 0.67
C VAL A 245 23.39 -18.42 -0.29
N ARG A 246 23.00 -18.39 -1.57
CA ARG A 246 23.69 -17.68 -2.65
C ARG A 246 22.77 -16.61 -3.22
N THR A 247 23.37 -15.57 -3.75
CA THR A 247 22.64 -14.47 -4.43
C THR A 247 23.31 -14.08 -5.73
N ARG A 248 22.50 -13.51 -6.63
CA ARG A 248 22.98 -12.83 -7.83
C ARG A 248 22.22 -11.50 -7.95
N TYR A 249 22.95 -10.42 -8.12
CA TYR A 249 22.42 -9.08 -8.41
C TYR A 249 22.83 -8.70 -9.84
N GLY A 250 21.89 -8.75 -10.77
CA GLY A 250 22.21 -8.68 -12.20
C GLY A 250 23.20 -9.78 -12.60
N THR A 251 24.43 -9.42 -12.96
CA THR A 251 25.49 -10.38 -13.33
C THR A 251 26.42 -10.73 -12.18
N VAL A 252 26.39 -10.00 -11.06
CA VAL A 252 27.31 -10.18 -9.92
C VAL A 252 26.75 -11.21 -8.95
N ALA A 253 27.52 -12.25 -8.64
CA ALA A 253 27.12 -13.32 -7.72
C ALA A 253 27.93 -13.24 -6.42
N ALA A 254 27.31 -13.67 -5.32
CA ALA A 254 27.93 -13.80 -4.02
C ALA A 254 27.34 -14.97 -3.21
N THR A 255 28.08 -15.44 -2.22
CA THR A 255 27.61 -16.38 -1.21
C THR A 255 27.37 -15.61 0.10
N LEU A 256 26.17 -15.76 0.70
CA LEU A 256 25.82 -15.08 1.95
C LEU A 256 26.22 -15.88 3.20
N GLY A 257 26.70 -17.10 3.01
CA GLY A 257 27.20 -17.97 4.07
C GLY A 257 26.47 -19.30 4.19
N GLU A 258 26.83 -20.05 5.23
CA GLU A 258 26.25 -21.33 5.58
C GLU A 258 25.97 -21.39 7.10
N HIS A 259 24.80 -21.92 7.47
CA HIS A 259 24.37 -22.10 8.86
C HIS A 259 23.69 -23.45 9.05
N THR A 260 23.83 -24.03 10.23
CA THR A 260 22.97 -25.12 10.69
C THR A 260 21.77 -24.53 11.41
N ILE A 261 20.57 -24.82 10.91
CA ILE A 261 19.29 -24.31 11.44
C ILE A 261 18.56 -25.47 12.10
N ALA A 262 18.28 -25.37 13.40
CA ALA A 262 17.52 -26.38 14.11
C ALA A 262 16.08 -26.52 13.55
N ALA A 263 15.43 -27.65 13.82
CA ALA A 263 14.02 -27.86 13.44
C ALA A 263 13.13 -26.74 13.98
N GLY A 264 12.30 -26.16 13.12
CA GLY A 264 11.37 -25.06 13.45
C GLY A 264 12.05 -23.72 13.77
N ALA A 265 13.37 -23.59 13.60
CA ALA A 265 14.10 -22.37 13.86
C ALA A 265 14.39 -21.58 12.57
N SER A 266 14.90 -20.36 12.74
CA SER A 266 15.35 -19.49 11.65
C SER A 266 16.79 -19.05 11.86
N ALA A 267 17.49 -18.73 10.76
CA ALA A 267 18.81 -18.08 10.80
C ALA A 267 18.85 -16.91 9.82
N THR A 268 19.65 -15.90 10.17
CA THR A 268 19.87 -14.72 9.34
C THR A 268 21.20 -14.85 8.61
N PHE A 269 21.15 -14.73 7.28
CA PHE A 269 22.29 -14.68 6.39
C PHE A 269 22.55 -13.22 6.01
N VAL A 270 23.76 -12.75 6.23
CA VAL A 270 24.17 -11.39 5.89
C VAL A 270 25.31 -11.41 4.90
N GLY A 271 25.35 -10.45 4.00
CA GLY A 271 26.42 -10.36 3.02
C GLY A 271 26.44 -9.03 2.30
N ARG A 272 27.48 -8.85 1.49
CA ARG A 272 27.66 -7.65 0.67
C ARG A 272 28.27 -8.02 -0.67
N LEU A 273 27.90 -7.26 -1.70
CA LEU A 273 28.57 -7.26 -3.00
C LEU A 273 28.67 -5.83 -3.53
N SER A 274 29.46 -5.63 -4.58
CA SER A 274 29.58 -4.34 -5.26
C SER A 274 29.16 -4.47 -6.72
N VAL A 275 28.41 -3.48 -7.20
CA VAL A 275 28.06 -3.33 -8.62
C VAL A 275 28.82 -2.15 -9.17
N SER A 276 29.74 -2.41 -10.10
CA SER A 276 30.55 -1.37 -10.72
C SER A 276 29.77 -0.63 -11.80
N HIS A 277 29.90 0.70 -11.83
CA HIS A 277 29.26 1.58 -12.81
C HIS A 277 27.75 1.29 -12.94
N PRO A 278 26.97 1.35 -11.85
CA PRO A 278 25.59 0.94 -11.88
C PRO A 278 24.73 1.86 -12.75
N LEU A 279 23.74 1.28 -13.43
CA LEU A 279 22.64 2.04 -14.02
C LEU A 279 21.68 2.39 -12.88
N LEU A 280 21.40 3.69 -12.71
CA LEU A 280 20.60 4.17 -11.60
C LEU A 280 19.12 4.17 -11.95
N TRP A 281 18.29 3.82 -10.96
CA TRP A 281 16.86 3.99 -11.05
C TRP A 281 16.48 5.47 -10.81
N SER A 282 15.61 6.00 -11.66
CA SER A 282 14.96 7.31 -11.47
C SER A 282 13.62 7.34 -12.22
N PRO A 283 12.73 8.33 -11.99
CA PRO A 283 11.48 8.48 -12.73
C PRO A 283 11.63 8.57 -14.25
N SER A 284 12.75 9.08 -14.73
CA SER A 284 13.05 9.20 -16.16
C SER A 284 13.76 7.97 -16.75
N THR A 285 14.45 7.21 -15.91
CA THR A 285 15.20 5.98 -16.27
C THR A 285 14.94 4.91 -15.20
N PRO A 286 13.79 4.24 -15.22
CA PRO A 286 13.39 3.28 -14.18
C PRO A 286 14.10 1.93 -14.37
N HIS A 287 15.43 1.94 -14.23
CA HIS A 287 16.25 0.75 -14.41
C HIS A 287 16.23 -0.13 -13.17
N THR A 288 15.85 -1.39 -13.32
CA THR A 288 15.91 -2.43 -12.29
C THR A 288 16.89 -3.53 -12.68
N TYR A 289 17.38 -4.23 -11.67
CA TYR A 289 18.20 -5.42 -11.78
C TYR A 289 17.41 -6.62 -11.25
N ALA A 290 17.39 -7.70 -12.01
CA ALA A 290 16.90 -8.98 -11.49
C ALA A 290 17.86 -9.47 -10.39
N VAL A 291 17.30 -9.79 -9.24
CA VAL A 291 18.03 -10.34 -8.08
C VAL A 291 17.45 -11.70 -7.76
N THR A 292 18.33 -12.71 -7.70
CA THR A 292 17.95 -14.06 -7.29
C THR A 292 18.62 -14.44 -5.99
N LEU A 293 17.91 -15.17 -5.15
CA LEU A 293 18.46 -15.85 -3.99
C LEU A 293 18.09 -17.33 -4.09
N ASP A 294 19.12 -18.17 -3.90
CA ASP A 294 18.98 -19.62 -3.90
C ASP A 294 19.45 -20.16 -2.55
N ALA A 295 18.57 -20.90 -1.87
CA ALA A 295 18.91 -21.60 -0.66
C ALA A 295 18.94 -23.12 -0.93
N SER A 296 20.07 -23.73 -0.60
CA SER A 296 20.28 -25.16 -0.67
C SER A 296 20.47 -25.74 0.72
N ALA A 297 19.92 -26.92 1.00
CA ALA A 297 20.02 -27.51 2.31
C ALA A 297 20.30 -29.03 2.25
N ALA A 298 20.72 -29.54 3.40
CA ALA A 298 20.86 -30.98 3.66
C ALA A 298 20.54 -31.27 5.13
N ALA A 299 19.80 -32.33 5.41
CA ALA A 299 19.57 -32.79 6.77
C ALA A 299 20.90 -33.21 7.41
N VAL A 300 21.16 -32.77 8.62
CA VAL A 300 22.36 -33.17 9.39
C VAL A 300 22.26 -34.67 9.75
N PRO A 301 23.30 -35.50 9.50
CA PRO A 301 24.70 -35.15 9.16
C PRO A 301 25.06 -35.21 7.64
N ALA A 302 24.09 -35.22 6.73
CA ALA A 302 24.38 -35.28 5.29
C ALA A 302 25.21 -34.07 4.83
N THR A 303 26.07 -34.27 3.85
CA THR A 303 27.03 -33.23 3.37
C THR A 303 26.64 -32.63 2.04
N THR A 304 25.84 -33.29 1.22
CA THR A 304 25.43 -32.82 -0.10
C THR A 304 24.22 -31.93 0.00
N LEU A 305 24.41 -30.64 -0.28
CA LEU A 305 23.33 -29.66 -0.32
C LEU A 305 22.52 -29.79 -1.62
N VAL A 306 21.20 -29.77 -1.53
CA VAL A 306 20.28 -29.73 -2.66
C VAL A 306 19.52 -28.40 -2.69
N PRO A 307 19.25 -27.80 -3.88
CA PRO A 307 18.45 -26.59 -3.98
C PRO A 307 17.00 -26.86 -3.52
N LEU A 308 16.49 -26.05 -2.58
CA LEU A 308 15.15 -26.24 -2.01
C LEU A 308 14.29 -24.96 -2.09
N ALA A 309 14.89 -23.78 -1.99
CA ALA A 309 14.14 -22.53 -2.05
C ALA A 309 14.78 -21.54 -3.03
N HIS A 310 13.93 -20.87 -3.78
CA HIS A 310 14.33 -19.83 -4.74
C HIS A 310 13.47 -18.60 -4.53
N TYR A 311 14.10 -17.41 -4.55
CA TYR A 311 13.46 -16.12 -4.43
C TYR A 311 13.93 -15.21 -5.56
N LEU A 312 12.98 -14.57 -6.23
CA LEU A 312 13.24 -13.57 -7.27
C LEU A 312 12.74 -12.21 -6.79
N LEU A 313 13.48 -11.15 -7.06
CA LEU A 313 13.01 -9.78 -6.92
C LEU A 313 13.64 -8.87 -7.97
N GLU A 314 12.97 -7.75 -8.25
CA GLU A 314 13.52 -6.65 -9.01
C GLU A 314 14.01 -5.58 -8.02
N SER A 315 15.24 -5.12 -8.18
CA SER A 315 15.85 -4.10 -7.30
C SER A 315 16.46 -2.99 -8.14
N GLY A 316 16.33 -1.75 -7.71
CA GLY A 316 16.92 -0.59 -8.38
C GLY A 316 17.98 0.09 -7.51
N ILE A 317 19.08 0.49 -8.12
CA ILE A 317 20.14 1.24 -7.44
C ILE A 317 19.81 2.72 -7.52
N ARG A 318 19.63 3.35 -6.38
CA ARG A 318 19.41 4.79 -6.26
C ARG A 318 19.87 5.29 -4.91
N GLN A 319 20.05 6.60 -4.76
CA GLN A 319 20.33 7.26 -3.50
C GLN A 319 19.25 8.32 -3.25
N VAL A 320 18.66 8.30 -2.05
CA VAL A 320 17.75 9.34 -1.58
C VAL A 320 18.35 9.98 -0.35
N SER A 321 18.36 11.30 -0.28
CA SER A 321 18.88 12.03 0.87
C SER A 321 18.20 13.37 1.05
N VAL A 322 18.32 13.91 2.26
CA VAL A 322 17.96 15.29 2.59
C VAL A 322 19.23 16.02 2.98
N PHE A 323 19.47 17.15 2.34
CA PHE A 323 20.61 18.01 2.62
C PHE A 323 20.23 19.48 2.40
N GLY A 324 20.59 20.34 3.36
CA GLY A 324 20.33 21.79 3.27
C GLY A 324 18.87 22.16 3.05
N GLY A 325 17.93 21.39 3.63
CA GLY A 325 16.51 21.62 3.47
C GLY A 325 15.88 21.11 2.17
N HIS A 326 16.63 20.38 1.35
CA HIS A 326 16.15 19.85 0.08
C HIS A 326 16.20 18.32 0.02
N LEU A 327 15.24 17.73 -0.68
CA LEU A 327 15.23 16.31 -1.02
C LEU A 327 16.03 16.07 -2.31
N TYR A 328 16.87 15.05 -2.31
CA TYR A 328 17.71 14.65 -3.44
C TYR A 328 17.43 13.22 -3.88
N LEU A 329 17.45 12.99 -5.18
CA LEU A 329 17.55 11.66 -5.79
C LEU A 329 18.81 11.60 -6.64
N ASN A 330 19.67 10.59 -6.39
CA ASN A 330 20.92 10.40 -7.14
C ASN A 330 21.79 11.66 -7.14
N TYR A 331 21.85 12.37 -6.00
CA TYR A 331 22.60 13.61 -5.81
C TYR A 331 22.10 14.83 -6.61
N LYS A 332 20.89 14.74 -7.17
CA LYS A 332 20.23 15.87 -7.83
C LYS A 332 19.03 16.31 -7.00
N PRO A 333 18.80 17.62 -6.83
CA PRO A 333 17.64 18.10 -6.09
C PRO A 333 16.34 17.67 -6.78
N LEU A 334 15.35 17.28 -5.98
CA LEU A 334 14.02 16.87 -6.44
C LEU A 334 13.03 18.03 -6.33
N HIS A 335 12.23 18.19 -7.40
CA HIS A 335 10.99 18.94 -7.40
C HIS A 335 9.85 17.98 -7.75
N VAL A 336 9.24 17.41 -6.72
CA VAL A 336 8.19 16.37 -6.89
C VAL A 336 6.92 16.97 -7.47
N ARG A 337 6.39 16.33 -8.49
CA ARG A 337 5.04 16.53 -9.02
C ARG A 337 4.23 15.31 -8.62
N GLY A 338 3.47 15.43 -7.56
CA GLY A 338 2.82 14.28 -6.94
C GLY A 338 1.31 14.29 -7.10
N VAL A 339 0.73 13.11 -6.90
CA VAL A 339 -0.71 12.94 -6.80
C VAL A 339 -1.05 11.92 -5.71
N GLY A 340 -2.08 12.22 -4.92
CA GLY A 340 -2.63 11.30 -3.93
C GLY A 340 -3.41 10.18 -4.60
N LEU A 341 -3.30 8.97 -4.08
CA LEU A 341 -4.01 7.78 -4.57
C LEU A 341 -4.83 7.16 -3.45
N VAL A 342 -6.09 6.90 -3.74
CA VAL A 342 -6.95 5.99 -2.98
C VAL A 342 -7.41 4.89 -3.93
N GLU A 343 -7.16 3.64 -3.55
CA GLU A 343 -7.64 2.47 -4.32
C GLU A 343 -9.15 2.39 -4.19
N ASP A 344 -9.87 2.87 -5.20
CA ASP A 344 -11.34 2.85 -5.22
C ASP A 344 -11.88 2.79 -6.64
N SER A 345 -13.02 2.12 -6.79
CA SER A 345 -13.76 2.10 -8.05
C SER A 345 -15.26 1.88 -7.81
N PRO A 346 -16.14 2.37 -8.72
CA PRO A 346 -17.59 2.23 -8.58
C PRO A 346 -18.09 0.80 -8.40
N THR A 347 -17.39 -0.18 -8.93
CA THR A 347 -17.85 -1.58 -9.00
C THR A 347 -17.09 -2.53 -8.08
N ALA A 348 -15.81 -2.27 -7.83
CA ALA A 348 -14.95 -3.14 -7.02
C ALA A 348 -14.64 -2.56 -5.64
N GLY A 349 -14.92 -1.26 -5.41
CA GLY A 349 -14.43 -0.56 -4.23
C GLY A 349 -12.91 -0.64 -4.18
N ALA A 350 -12.34 -0.93 -3.02
CA ALA A 350 -10.89 -1.11 -2.85
C ALA A 350 -10.37 -2.47 -3.34
N ALA A 351 -11.23 -3.39 -3.78
CA ALA A 351 -10.82 -4.71 -4.28
C ALA A 351 -10.49 -4.66 -5.79
N LEU A 352 -9.52 -3.82 -6.15
CA LEU A 352 -9.15 -3.57 -7.54
C LEU A 352 -8.53 -4.81 -8.19
N SER A 353 -8.88 -5.03 -9.45
CA SER A 353 -8.18 -6.01 -10.29
C SER A 353 -6.81 -5.47 -10.72
N PRO A 354 -5.83 -6.33 -11.10
CA PRO A 354 -4.54 -5.88 -11.61
C PRO A 354 -4.65 -4.90 -12.79
N ALA A 355 -5.67 -5.05 -13.64
CA ALA A 355 -5.92 -4.13 -14.74
C ALA A 355 -6.34 -2.73 -14.27
N GLN A 356 -7.16 -2.64 -13.21
CA GLN A 356 -7.58 -1.37 -12.61
C GLN A 356 -6.40 -0.69 -11.88
N GLN A 357 -5.58 -1.46 -11.15
CA GLN A 357 -4.36 -0.95 -10.52
C GLN A 357 -3.39 -0.37 -11.57
N LEU A 358 -3.12 -1.11 -12.64
CA LEU A 358 -2.31 -0.62 -13.76
C LEU A 358 -2.90 0.65 -14.39
N GLN A 359 -4.22 0.72 -14.53
CA GLN A 359 -4.91 1.90 -15.07
C GLN A 359 -4.68 3.13 -14.18
N LEU A 360 -4.81 3.01 -12.85
CA LEU A 360 -4.61 4.12 -11.93
C LEU A 360 -3.17 4.66 -11.99
N LEU A 361 -2.16 3.78 -11.94
CA LEU A 361 -0.77 4.21 -12.03
C LEU A 361 -0.43 4.79 -13.42
N THR A 362 -1.00 4.23 -14.48
CA THR A 362 -0.86 4.78 -15.83
C THR A 362 -1.47 6.18 -15.95
N ARG A 363 -2.62 6.41 -15.32
CA ARG A 363 -3.24 7.74 -15.25
C ARG A 363 -2.35 8.75 -14.50
N ALA A 364 -1.77 8.37 -13.36
CA ALA A 364 -0.81 9.21 -12.66
C ALA A 364 0.39 9.58 -13.56
N LYS A 365 0.93 8.61 -14.30
CA LYS A 365 2.01 8.86 -15.26
C LYS A 365 1.58 9.77 -16.41
N GLN A 366 0.38 9.59 -16.96
CA GLN A 366 -0.19 10.44 -18.01
C GLN A 366 -0.41 11.88 -17.54
N LEU A 367 -0.77 12.09 -16.28
CA LEU A 367 -0.84 13.41 -15.66
C LEU A 367 0.53 14.12 -15.66
N GLY A 368 1.62 13.38 -15.73
CA GLY A 368 2.99 13.88 -15.54
C GLY A 368 3.46 13.78 -14.10
N ALA A 369 2.75 13.05 -13.25
CA ALA A 369 3.16 12.83 -11.88
C ALA A 369 4.43 11.98 -11.80
N THR A 370 5.32 12.36 -10.88
CA THR A 370 6.57 11.66 -10.58
C THR A 370 6.53 10.96 -9.23
N MET A 371 5.51 11.24 -8.41
CA MET A 371 5.28 10.61 -7.11
C MET A 371 3.81 10.32 -6.89
N ILE A 372 3.55 9.18 -6.26
CA ILE A 372 2.24 8.84 -5.68
C ILE A 372 2.38 8.81 -4.17
N ARG A 373 1.38 9.35 -3.47
CA ARG A 373 1.17 9.17 -2.05
C ARG A 373 -0.16 8.47 -1.80
N SER A 374 -0.12 7.37 -1.08
CA SER A 374 -1.29 6.75 -0.45
C SER A 374 -1.14 6.89 1.07
N GLN A 375 -2.27 6.93 1.79
CA GLN A 375 -2.26 7.00 3.26
C GLN A 375 -2.11 5.62 3.92
N TYR A 376 -1.75 4.60 3.13
CA TYR A 376 -1.54 3.20 3.52
C TYR A 376 -0.61 2.50 2.51
N PRO A 377 0.03 1.36 2.87
CA PRO A 377 0.87 0.61 1.94
C PRO A 377 0.08 0.09 0.73
N LEU A 378 0.60 0.36 -0.47
CA LEU A 378 0.04 -0.15 -1.73
C LEU A 378 0.21 -1.67 -1.85
N SER A 379 -0.44 -2.29 -2.83
CA SER A 379 -0.24 -3.71 -3.12
C SER A 379 1.15 -3.98 -3.68
N ALA A 380 1.66 -5.20 -3.49
CA ALA A 380 2.94 -5.61 -4.07
C ALA A 380 2.98 -5.45 -5.60
N TYR A 381 1.82 -5.59 -6.27
CA TYR A 381 1.73 -5.36 -7.71
C TYR A 381 1.83 -3.88 -8.08
N GLU A 382 1.19 -2.98 -7.33
CA GLU A 382 1.28 -1.53 -7.56
C GLU A 382 2.68 -1.00 -7.28
N GLU A 383 3.36 -1.52 -6.25
CA GLU A 383 4.75 -1.16 -5.98
C GLU A 383 5.69 -1.63 -7.10
N GLN A 384 5.47 -2.84 -7.63
CA GLN A 384 6.19 -3.29 -8.81
C GLN A 384 5.91 -2.41 -10.04
N LEU A 385 4.64 -2.04 -10.27
CA LEU A 385 4.27 -1.11 -11.35
C LEU A 385 4.93 0.26 -11.17
N ALA A 386 5.02 0.76 -9.95
CA ALA A 386 5.70 2.02 -9.66
C ALA A 386 7.21 1.95 -9.99
N ASP A 387 7.86 0.82 -9.68
CA ASP A 387 9.25 0.57 -10.09
C ASP A 387 9.41 0.61 -11.62
N GLU A 388 8.54 -0.09 -12.34
CA GLU A 388 8.59 -0.24 -13.81
C GLU A 388 8.22 1.07 -14.55
N LEU A 389 7.24 1.81 -14.03
CA LEU A 389 6.78 3.07 -14.63
C LEU A 389 7.64 4.29 -14.23
N GLY A 390 8.55 4.14 -13.28
CA GLY A 390 9.33 5.24 -12.74
C GLY A 390 8.45 6.24 -11.99
N ILE A 391 7.68 5.76 -11.04
CA ILE A 391 6.87 6.58 -10.14
C ILE A 391 7.43 6.41 -8.73
N MET A 392 7.84 7.49 -8.09
CA MET A 392 8.27 7.48 -6.68
C MET A 392 7.07 7.25 -5.77
N LEU A 393 7.28 6.61 -4.62
CA LEU A 393 6.26 6.37 -3.62
C LEU A 393 6.64 7.05 -2.30
N TRP A 394 5.69 7.81 -1.77
CA TRP A 394 5.62 8.19 -0.37
C TRP A 394 4.83 7.08 0.34
N SER A 395 5.52 6.09 0.90
CA SER A 395 4.90 4.93 1.54
C SER A 395 4.55 5.24 2.99
N GLU A 396 3.27 5.31 3.28
CA GLU A 396 2.74 5.75 4.57
C GLU A 396 2.03 4.62 5.31
N ILE A 397 2.10 4.61 6.64
CA ILE A 397 1.27 3.77 7.48
C ILE A 397 0.03 4.55 7.94
N PRO A 398 -1.16 3.91 8.05
CA PRO A 398 -2.43 4.59 8.27
C PRO A 398 -2.66 5.03 9.74
N VAL A 399 -1.64 5.65 10.36
CA VAL A 399 -1.77 6.38 11.62
C VAL A 399 -2.43 7.72 11.29
N TYR A 400 -3.73 7.64 11.00
CA TYR A 400 -4.51 8.72 10.41
C TYR A 400 -5.37 9.41 11.47
N GLN A 401 -5.13 10.70 11.69
CA GLN A 401 -5.90 11.56 12.59
C GLN A 401 -6.10 10.96 14.00
N VAL A 402 -5.11 10.20 14.49
CA VAL A 402 -5.15 9.60 15.84
C VAL A 402 -5.14 10.70 16.89
N ARG A 403 -6.07 10.63 17.85
CA ARG A 403 -6.08 11.56 18.99
C ARG A 403 -4.90 11.28 19.90
N ASP A 404 -4.41 12.34 20.50
CA ASP A 404 -3.28 12.28 21.43
C ASP A 404 -3.51 11.33 22.60
N SER A 405 -4.71 11.33 23.17
CA SER A 405 -5.12 10.42 24.25
C SER A 405 -5.14 8.93 23.84
N GLU A 406 -5.15 8.62 22.55
CA GLU A 406 -5.21 7.26 22.01
C GLU A 406 -3.87 6.82 21.43
N LEU A 407 -2.96 7.77 21.17
CA LEU A 407 -1.72 7.52 20.45
C LEU A 407 -0.84 6.47 21.15
N SER A 408 -0.76 6.48 22.49
CA SER A 408 -0.01 5.47 23.25
C SER A 408 -0.57 4.05 23.07
N ALA A 409 -1.89 3.91 22.94
CA ALA A 409 -2.54 2.61 22.70
C ALA A 409 -2.36 2.11 21.26
N VAL A 410 -2.29 3.03 20.27
CA VAL A 410 -2.06 2.73 18.85
C VAL A 410 -0.59 2.46 18.55
N THR A 411 0.35 3.03 19.30
CA THR A 411 1.79 2.98 19.02
C THR A 411 2.35 1.57 18.78
N PRO A 412 1.99 0.52 19.56
CA PRO A 412 2.50 -0.84 19.29
C PRO A 412 2.09 -1.36 17.90
N ALA A 413 0.83 -1.17 17.52
CA ALA A 413 0.33 -1.57 16.19
C ALA A 413 0.99 -0.75 15.07
N ALA A 414 1.19 0.57 15.28
CA ALA A 414 1.86 1.44 14.34
C ALA A 414 3.33 1.03 14.10
N HIS A 415 4.06 0.70 15.17
CA HIS A 415 5.45 0.22 15.05
C HIS A 415 5.54 -1.14 14.37
N ALA A 416 4.61 -2.07 14.66
CA ALA A 416 4.55 -3.36 14.00
C ALA A 416 4.28 -3.18 12.49
N LEU A 417 3.30 -2.36 12.13
CA LEU A 417 2.94 -2.10 10.75
C LEU A 417 4.06 -1.37 9.98
N LEU A 418 4.73 -0.39 10.61
CA LEU A 418 5.89 0.29 10.01
C LEU A 418 7.02 -0.69 9.74
N ARG A 419 7.33 -1.55 10.72
CA ARG A 419 8.34 -2.59 10.57
C ARG A 419 8.01 -3.53 9.41
N GLU A 420 6.78 -4.02 9.35
CA GLU A 420 6.33 -4.92 8.30
C GLU A 420 6.33 -4.25 6.92
N ASN A 421 5.87 -2.99 6.83
CA ASN A 421 5.93 -2.21 5.60
C ASN A 421 7.37 -2.08 5.08
N ILE A 422 8.32 -1.75 5.96
CA ILE A 422 9.74 -1.63 5.58
C ILE A 422 10.32 -2.99 5.13
N LEU A 423 9.98 -4.07 5.82
CA LEU A 423 10.48 -5.42 5.49
C LEU A 423 9.89 -5.96 4.19
N GLN A 424 8.61 -5.70 3.92
CA GLN A 424 7.93 -6.17 2.71
C GLN A 424 8.33 -5.33 1.48
N ASN A 425 8.35 -4.00 1.64
CA ASN A 425 8.41 -3.05 0.53
C ASN A 425 9.77 -2.35 0.38
N GLY A 426 10.72 -2.63 1.28
CA GLY A 426 12.05 -2.01 1.27
C GLY A 426 12.93 -2.34 0.06
N ASN A 427 12.60 -3.40 -0.69
CA ASN A 427 13.33 -3.77 -1.90
C ASN A 427 12.92 -2.95 -3.13
N HIS A 428 11.76 -2.25 -3.10
CA HIS A 428 11.27 -1.44 -4.21
C HIS A 428 12.04 -0.12 -4.31
N PRO A 429 12.72 0.18 -5.43
CA PRO A 429 13.42 1.45 -5.61
C PRO A 429 12.47 2.64 -5.67
N SER A 430 11.23 2.45 -6.09
CA SER A 430 10.19 3.48 -6.12
C SER A 430 9.85 4.04 -4.75
N VAL A 431 9.92 3.25 -3.68
CA VAL A 431 9.73 3.75 -2.32
C VAL A 431 10.89 4.66 -1.94
N VAL A 432 10.64 5.96 -1.83
CA VAL A 432 11.68 6.96 -1.56
C VAL A 432 11.55 7.63 -0.18
N ILE A 433 10.40 7.55 0.45
CA ILE A 433 10.12 8.10 1.78
C ILE A 433 9.29 7.08 2.57
N TRP A 434 9.68 6.81 3.81
CA TRP A 434 8.84 6.14 4.80
C TRP A 434 8.06 7.18 5.59
N SER A 435 6.74 7.09 5.60
CA SER A 435 5.88 8.01 6.33
C SER A 435 5.23 7.34 7.54
N ILE A 436 5.33 8.01 8.68
CA ILE A 436 4.89 7.47 9.96
C ILE A 436 3.46 7.86 10.34
N GLY A 437 2.75 8.57 9.49
CA GLY A 437 1.35 8.90 9.70
C GLY A 437 0.88 10.17 9.00
N ASN A 438 -0.42 10.46 9.19
CA ASN A 438 -1.11 11.58 8.60
C ASN A 438 -1.93 12.37 9.63
N GLU A 439 -1.78 13.68 9.63
CA GLU A 439 -2.63 14.63 10.36
C GLU A 439 -2.85 14.25 11.83
N LEU A 440 -1.77 13.95 12.53
CA LEU A 440 -1.79 13.94 13.99
C LEU A 440 -2.24 15.30 14.50
N GLN A 441 -2.68 15.40 15.76
CA GLN A 441 -3.22 16.66 16.27
C GLN A 441 -2.24 17.83 16.04
N PRO A 442 -2.75 19.03 15.67
CA PRO A 442 -1.90 20.14 15.20
C PRO A 442 -0.98 20.71 16.27
N PHE A 443 -1.31 20.53 17.56
CA PHE A 443 -0.44 20.93 18.68
C PHE A 443 0.26 19.70 19.22
N VAL A 444 1.58 19.65 19.01
CA VAL A 444 2.38 18.48 19.39
C VAL A 444 2.49 18.36 20.90
N THR A 445 2.07 17.22 21.41
CA THR A 445 2.15 16.86 22.83
C THR A 445 3.37 15.99 23.10
N PRO A 446 3.68 15.70 24.39
CA PRO A 446 4.72 14.74 24.74
C PRO A 446 4.50 13.34 24.15
N ALA A 447 3.24 12.90 24.02
CA ALA A 447 2.92 11.60 23.42
C ALA A 447 3.26 11.56 21.93
N GLN A 448 2.92 12.60 21.19
CA GLN A 448 3.33 12.72 19.78
C GLN A 448 4.83 12.81 19.61
N SER A 449 5.52 13.60 20.46
CA SER A 449 6.98 13.70 20.43
C SER A 449 7.64 12.34 20.63
N ALA A 450 7.16 11.55 21.60
CA ALA A 450 7.66 10.20 21.88
C ALA A 450 7.39 9.25 20.69
N TYR A 451 6.18 9.28 20.13
CA TYR A 451 5.82 8.49 18.95
C TYR A 451 6.72 8.80 17.75
N ILE A 452 6.88 10.08 17.40
CA ILE A 452 7.68 10.51 16.25
C ILE A 452 9.14 10.05 16.43
N ALA A 453 9.74 10.31 17.59
CA ALA A 453 11.12 9.93 17.86
C ALA A 453 11.33 8.40 17.77
N ALA A 454 10.43 7.61 18.36
CA ALA A 454 10.50 6.16 18.34
C ALA A 454 10.30 5.59 16.92
N ALA A 455 9.30 6.07 16.19
CA ALA A 455 9.01 5.60 14.83
C ALA A 455 10.15 5.93 13.85
N VAL A 456 10.73 7.14 13.92
CA VAL A 456 11.90 7.53 13.12
C VAL A 456 13.10 6.64 13.44
N SER A 457 13.37 6.40 14.73
CA SER A 457 14.48 5.53 15.15
C SER A 457 14.28 4.09 14.63
N ALA A 458 13.07 3.55 14.76
CA ALA A 458 12.74 2.19 14.29
C ALA A 458 12.89 2.06 12.77
N ALA A 459 12.42 3.05 12.00
CA ALA A 459 12.55 3.06 10.56
C ALA A 459 14.02 3.05 10.12
N HIS A 460 14.87 3.90 10.70
CA HIS A 460 16.30 3.98 10.36
C HIS A 460 17.11 2.75 10.78
N GLN A 461 16.70 2.04 11.84
CA GLN A 461 17.32 0.77 12.22
C GLN A 461 17.08 -0.32 11.18
N LEU A 462 15.90 -0.31 10.52
CA LEU A 462 15.53 -1.27 9.51
C LEU A 462 16.01 -0.86 8.11
N ASP A 463 15.91 0.42 7.78
CA ASP A 463 16.31 0.98 6.50
C ASP A 463 16.97 2.36 6.66
N PRO A 464 18.30 2.41 6.73
CA PRO A 464 19.04 3.67 6.80
C PRO A 464 19.21 4.36 5.44
N THR A 465 18.60 3.86 4.37
CA THR A 465 18.80 4.34 2.99
C THR A 465 17.72 5.32 2.54
N ARG A 466 16.65 5.47 3.32
CA ARG A 466 15.51 6.36 3.02
C ARG A 466 15.24 7.34 4.15
N PRO A 467 14.86 8.59 3.81
CA PRO A 467 14.38 9.53 4.79
C PRO A 467 13.01 9.12 5.35
N VAL A 468 12.73 9.57 6.58
CA VAL A 468 11.46 9.40 7.26
C VAL A 468 10.70 10.72 7.26
N GLY A 469 9.42 10.67 6.91
CA GLY A 469 8.52 11.82 6.85
C GLY A 469 7.25 11.63 7.67
N LEU A 470 6.53 12.73 7.81
CA LEU A 470 5.17 12.81 8.38
C LEU A 470 4.40 13.88 7.63
N ALA A 471 3.16 13.57 7.23
CA ALA A 471 2.24 14.56 6.72
C ALA A 471 1.46 15.18 7.89
N PHE A 472 1.65 16.47 8.14
CA PHE A 472 0.98 17.17 9.22
C PHE A 472 -0.06 18.18 8.71
N GLN A 473 -1.05 18.45 9.54
CA GLN A 473 -2.07 19.44 9.27
C GLN A 473 -1.45 20.85 9.32
N GLY A 474 -1.10 21.38 8.15
CA GLY A 474 -0.39 22.66 8.02
C GLY A 474 -1.27 23.88 8.04
N TYR A 475 -2.57 23.73 8.08
CA TYR A 475 -3.51 24.83 8.10
C TYR A 475 -4.46 24.70 9.29
N PRO A 476 -4.49 25.70 10.15
CA PRO A 476 -3.67 26.92 10.22
C PRO A 476 -2.25 26.65 10.70
N ALA A 477 -1.36 27.64 10.48
CA ALA A 477 0.01 27.62 11.00
C ALA A 477 0.05 27.37 12.52
N ILE A 478 0.86 26.38 12.91
CA ILE A 478 1.01 25.97 14.33
C ILE A 478 2.34 26.39 14.94
N GLY A 479 3.16 27.11 14.16
CA GLY A 479 4.50 27.54 14.55
C GLY A 479 5.52 26.41 14.66
N CYS A 480 6.73 26.72 15.10
CA CYS A 480 7.82 25.77 15.21
C CYS A 480 7.57 24.72 16.31
N GLN A 481 7.60 23.45 15.97
CA GLN A 481 7.41 22.32 16.88
C GLN A 481 8.72 21.50 17.00
N ALA A 482 9.38 21.55 18.14
CA ALA A 482 10.63 20.83 18.36
C ALA A 482 10.51 19.31 18.16
N ALA A 483 9.33 18.76 18.33
CA ALA A 483 9.03 17.34 18.13
C ALA A 483 9.22 16.85 16.69
N TYR A 484 9.23 17.73 15.69
CA TYR A 484 9.48 17.37 14.30
C TYR A 484 10.97 17.29 13.94
N ALA A 485 11.87 17.68 14.87
CA ALA A 485 13.31 17.66 14.63
C ALA A 485 13.89 16.28 14.20
N PRO A 486 13.37 15.12 14.65
CA PRO A 486 13.85 13.82 14.18
C PRO A 486 13.51 13.49 12.73
N LEU A 487 12.47 14.11 12.15
CA LEU A 487 12.05 13.88 10.77
C LEU A 487 13.05 14.47 9.78
N GLN A 488 13.19 13.85 8.61
CA GLN A 488 13.97 14.39 7.51
C GLN A 488 13.10 15.08 6.45
N VAL A 489 11.83 14.65 6.31
CA VAL A 489 10.88 15.24 5.37
C VAL A 489 9.64 15.67 6.13
N LEU A 490 9.24 16.93 5.94
CA LEU A 490 8.03 17.48 6.49
C LEU A 490 6.99 17.65 5.38
N GLY A 491 5.87 16.95 5.53
CA GLY A 491 4.73 17.05 4.63
C GLY A 491 3.69 18.03 5.16
N ILE A 492 3.37 19.05 4.39
CA ILE A 492 2.34 20.03 4.75
C ILE A 492 1.06 19.71 3.98
N ASN A 493 -0.03 19.40 4.70
CA ASN A 493 -1.35 19.31 4.09
C ASN A 493 -1.93 20.72 4.02
N ASP A 494 -1.71 21.37 2.86
CA ASP A 494 -2.06 22.76 2.60
C ASP A 494 -3.44 22.86 1.95
N TYR A 495 -4.33 23.61 2.60
CA TYR A 495 -5.67 23.85 2.07
C TYR A 495 -6.05 25.33 2.06
N PHE A 496 -5.07 26.22 1.92
CA PHE A 496 -5.33 27.64 1.67
C PHE A 496 -6.25 27.81 0.47
N GLY A 497 -7.27 28.63 0.61
CA GLY A 497 -8.31 28.82 -0.41
C GLY A 497 -9.43 27.77 -0.41
N TRP A 498 -9.33 26.71 0.42
CA TRP A 498 -10.34 25.66 0.45
C TRP A 498 -11.01 25.45 1.81
N TYR A 499 -10.30 25.02 2.84
CA TYR A 499 -10.89 24.79 4.16
C TYR A 499 -10.89 26.04 5.04
N PRO A 500 -11.88 26.17 5.95
CA PRO A 500 -11.88 27.25 6.93
C PRO A 500 -10.78 27.04 7.98
N GLY A 501 -10.06 28.09 8.31
CA GLY A 501 -9.15 28.16 9.45
C GLY A 501 -9.86 28.19 10.81
N PRO A 502 -9.11 28.34 11.91
CA PRO A 502 -9.66 28.34 13.28
C PRO A 502 -10.69 29.43 13.52
N ALA A 503 -10.59 30.56 12.83
CA ALA A 503 -11.53 31.65 12.90
C ALA A 503 -12.78 31.44 12.03
N GLY A 504 -12.92 30.29 11.35
CA GLY A 504 -14.03 29.98 10.46
C GLY A 504 -13.97 30.64 9.08
N GLN A 505 -12.94 31.42 8.80
CA GLN A 505 -12.73 32.06 7.50
C GLN A 505 -11.76 31.22 6.66
N ILE A 506 -12.01 31.14 5.33
CA ILE A 506 -11.09 30.55 4.38
C ILE A 506 -9.83 31.43 4.32
N ALA A 507 -8.64 30.87 4.56
CA ALA A 507 -7.42 31.62 4.42
C ALA A 507 -7.20 32.02 2.96
N ASP A 508 -6.80 33.26 2.75
CA ASP A 508 -6.50 33.78 1.44
C ASP A 508 -5.25 33.10 0.87
N LEU A 509 -5.34 32.66 -0.37
CA LEU A 509 -4.23 32.03 -1.08
C LEU A 509 -3.01 32.97 -1.24
N SER A 510 -3.23 34.28 -1.21
CA SER A 510 -2.16 35.29 -1.29
C SER A 510 -1.15 35.22 -0.13
N VAL A 511 -1.52 34.64 1.03
CA VAL A 511 -0.61 34.50 2.18
C VAL A 511 0.10 33.12 2.21
N LEU A 512 -0.14 32.27 1.23
CA LEU A 512 0.45 30.93 1.18
C LEU A 512 1.98 30.96 1.13
N ALA A 513 2.55 31.85 0.31
CA ALA A 513 4.00 31.97 0.17
C ALA A 513 4.67 32.35 1.50
N ASP A 514 4.10 33.31 2.23
CA ASP A 514 4.60 33.73 3.54
C ASP A 514 4.45 32.63 4.58
N TYR A 515 3.35 31.91 4.56
CA TYR A 515 3.13 30.73 5.42
C TYR A 515 4.18 29.66 5.18
N LEU A 516 4.41 29.25 3.92
CA LEU A 516 5.42 28.26 3.57
C LEU A 516 6.82 28.72 3.98
N ALA A 517 7.14 30.01 3.80
CA ALA A 517 8.42 30.57 4.22
C ALA A 517 8.62 30.54 5.75
N GLN A 518 7.58 30.80 6.52
CA GLN A 518 7.61 30.67 7.99
C GLN A 518 7.84 29.23 8.44
N GLU A 519 7.14 28.27 7.84
CA GLU A 519 7.35 26.84 8.14
C GLU A 519 8.75 26.38 7.78
N HIS A 520 9.27 26.79 6.62
CA HIS A 520 10.65 26.48 6.25
C HIS A 520 11.69 27.09 7.20
N ALA A 521 11.44 28.31 7.68
CA ALA A 521 12.31 28.95 8.67
C ALA A 521 12.34 28.21 10.00
N CYS A 522 11.24 27.54 10.39
CA CYS A 522 11.19 26.67 11.56
C CYS A 522 12.06 25.41 11.39
N TYR A 523 12.16 24.88 10.15
CA TYR A 523 12.77 23.59 9.86
C TYR A 523 13.78 23.65 8.70
N PRO A 524 14.85 24.48 8.80
CA PRO A 524 15.74 24.76 7.67
C PRO A 524 16.63 23.59 7.26
N LYS A 525 16.64 22.49 8.03
CA LYS A 525 17.42 21.27 7.71
C LYS A 525 16.58 20.16 7.11
N GLN A 526 15.28 20.17 7.33
CA GLN A 526 14.33 19.21 6.81
C GLN A 526 13.89 19.61 5.39
N ALA A 527 13.70 18.64 4.51
CA ALA A 527 13.05 18.89 3.24
C ALA A 527 11.55 19.14 3.47
N THR A 528 11.04 20.23 2.92
CA THR A 528 9.62 20.55 3.01
C THR A 528 8.93 20.19 1.69
N MET A 529 7.78 19.52 1.80
CA MET A 529 6.88 19.20 0.69
C MET A 529 5.45 19.58 1.07
N VAL A 530 4.63 19.96 0.09
CA VAL A 530 3.18 19.98 0.25
C VAL A 530 2.67 18.58 -0.05
N THR A 531 2.12 17.90 0.96
CA THR A 531 1.66 16.51 0.84
C THR A 531 0.18 16.39 0.50
N GLU A 532 -0.58 17.47 0.69
CA GLU A 532 -1.95 17.58 0.19
C GLU A 532 -2.28 19.04 -0.12
N PHE A 533 -2.86 19.26 -1.29
CA PHE A 533 -3.62 20.44 -1.67
C PHE A 533 -4.71 20.02 -2.65
N GLY A 534 -5.88 20.64 -2.63
CA GLY A 534 -6.97 20.25 -3.52
C GLY A 534 -8.30 20.88 -3.12
N ALA A 535 -9.15 21.08 -4.10
CA ALA A 535 -10.50 21.59 -3.96
C ALA A 535 -11.50 20.62 -4.59
N GLU A 536 -12.68 20.47 -3.97
CA GLU A 536 -13.74 19.65 -4.56
C GLU A 536 -14.44 20.37 -5.72
N ALA A 537 -14.84 19.58 -6.72
CA ALA A 537 -15.71 20.06 -7.79
C ALA A 537 -16.60 18.92 -8.31
N ASN A 538 -17.89 19.19 -8.38
CA ASN A 538 -18.91 18.24 -8.84
C ASN A 538 -19.93 18.87 -9.81
N ARG A 539 -19.76 20.12 -10.20
CA ARG A 539 -20.65 20.84 -11.12
C ARG A 539 -19.93 21.94 -11.86
N ALA A 540 -20.47 22.37 -13.01
CA ALA A 540 -20.07 23.60 -13.69
C ALA A 540 -20.63 24.83 -12.96
N GLY A 541 -19.94 25.97 -13.08
CA GLY A 541 -20.39 27.24 -12.49
C GLY A 541 -19.33 28.34 -12.51
N PRO A 542 -19.56 29.48 -11.83
CA PRO A 542 -18.60 30.57 -11.79
C PRO A 542 -17.25 30.18 -11.17
N VAL A 543 -16.19 30.83 -11.66
CA VAL A 543 -14.80 30.56 -11.21
C VAL A 543 -14.53 30.94 -9.76
N ASP A 544 -15.29 31.87 -9.21
CA ASP A 544 -15.21 32.34 -7.82
C ASP A 544 -16.14 31.53 -6.88
N GLU A 545 -16.92 30.60 -7.42
CA GLU A 545 -17.82 29.77 -6.65
C GLU A 545 -17.19 28.42 -6.31
N ARG A 546 -16.93 28.15 -5.03
CA ARG A 546 -16.38 26.87 -4.54
C ARG A 546 -17.31 25.72 -4.88
N GLY A 547 -16.73 24.57 -5.28
CA GLY A 547 -17.45 23.36 -5.68
C GLY A 547 -17.70 23.28 -7.20
N THR A 548 -17.29 24.27 -7.97
CA THR A 548 -17.38 24.24 -9.44
C THR A 548 -16.10 23.75 -10.09
N PHE A 549 -16.19 23.22 -11.30
CA PHE A 549 -15.03 22.77 -12.08
C PHE A 549 -14.11 23.92 -12.45
N GLU A 550 -14.68 25.11 -12.69
CA GLU A 550 -13.95 26.35 -13.00
C GLU A 550 -13.14 26.81 -11.78
N PHE A 551 -13.73 26.77 -10.59
CA PHE A 551 -13.03 27.07 -9.35
C PHE A 551 -11.88 26.08 -9.11
N GLN A 552 -12.13 24.77 -9.25
CA GLN A 552 -11.09 23.75 -9.07
C GLN A 552 -9.91 23.99 -10.02
N SER A 553 -10.19 24.31 -11.29
CA SER A 553 -9.17 24.59 -12.30
C SER A 553 -8.33 25.81 -11.93
N GLN A 554 -8.97 26.90 -11.51
CA GLN A 554 -8.29 28.11 -11.06
C GLN A 554 -7.47 27.89 -9.78
N TYR A 555 -8.03 27.13 -8.82
CA TYR A 555 -7.35 26.76 -7.59
C TYR A 555 -6.07 25.97 -7.86
N VAL A 556 -6.15 24.92 -8.70
CA VAL A 556 -4.99 24.10 -9.10
C VAL A 556 -3.91 24.97 -9.76
N SER A 557 -4.30 25.84 -10.69
CA SER A 557 -3.38 26.75 -11.38
C SER A 557 -2.65 27.68 -10.40
N ALA A 558 -3.38 28.30 -9.49
CA ALA A 558 -2.84 29.26 -8.54
C ALA A 558 -1.91 28.59 -7.51
N GLN A 559 -2.29 27.44 -6.97
CA GLN A 559 -1.46 26.68 -6.04
C GLN A 559 -0.14 26.22 -6.70
N LEU A 560 -0.21 25.62 -7.89
CA LEU A 560 0.97 25.15 -8.62
C LEU A 560 1.90 26.31 -9.00
N ALA A 561 1.35 27.49 -9.33
CA ALA A 561 2.15 28.69 -9.59
C ALA A 561 2.89 29.16 -8.33
N ALA A 562 2.22 29.15 -7.16
CA ALA A 562 2.84 29.50 -5.88
C ALA A 562 3.98 28.51 -5.52
N PHE A 563 3.79 27.21 -5.74
CA PHE A 563 4.83 26.21 -5.48
C PHE A 563 6.00 26.33 -6.44
N ALA A 564 5.76 26.60 -7.72
CA ALA A 564 6.81 26.85 -8.71
C ALA A 564 7.66 28.09 -8.38
N ALA A 565 7.06 29.09 -7.73
CA ALA A 565 7.76 30.29 -7.24
C ALA A 565 8.54 30.05 -5.94
N THR A 566 8.51 28.85 -5.36
CA THR A 566 9.12 28.48 -4.07
C THR A 566 10.28 27.49 -4.29
N PRO A 567 11.51 27.96 -4.61
CA PRO A 567 12.59 27.10 -5.11
C PRO A 567 13.16 26.12 -4.08
N TRP A 568 12.96 26.37 -2.79
CA TRP A 568 13.38 25.48 -1.71
C TRP A 568 12.36 24.37 -1.42
N LEU A 569 11.13 24.48 -1.93
CA LEU A 569 10.11 23.45 -1.77
C LEU A 569 10.48 22.20 -2.59
N SER A 570 10.57 21.05 -1.97
CA SER A 570 10.93 19.79 -2.65
C SER A 570 9.80 19.19 -3.48
N GLY A 571 8.66 19.86 -3.56
CA GLY A 571 7.54 19.53 -4.44
C GLY A 571 6.18 19.49 -3.75
N ALA A 572 5.17 19.13 -4.52
CA ALA A 572 3.78 19.11 -4.06
C ALA A 572 3.01 17.90 -4.60
N ILE A 573 2.02 17.45 -3.83
CA ILE A 573 1.16 16.29 -4.11
C ILE A 573 -0.29 16.75 -4.11
N TYR A 574 -0.94 16.71 -5.27
CA TYR A 574 -2.35 17.05 -5.40
C TYR A 574 -3.23 15.94 -4.78
N TRP A 575 -4.22 16.29 -3.97
CA TRP A 575 -5.17 15.37 -3.35
C TRP A 575 -6.55 15.51 -4.01
N ALA A 576 -6.97 14.56 -4.93
CA ALA A 576 -6.31 13.30 -5.25
C ALA A 576 -6.40 13.01 -6.76
N LEU A 577 -5.87 11.86 -7.22
CA LEU A 577 -5.91 11.45 -8.62
C LEU A 577 -7.36 11.31 -9.13
N GLN A 578 -8.18 10.60 -8.38
CA GLN A 578 -9.55 10.24 -8.71
C GLN A 578 -10.46 10.48 -7.51
N ASP A 579 -11.73 10.80 -7.76
CA ASP A 579 -12.76 10.81 -6.72
C ASP A 579 -12.88 9.43 -6.09
N PHE A 580 -13.17 9.40 -4.79
CA PHE A 580 -13.27 8.16 -4.01
C PHE A 580 -14.36 8.27 -2.96
N LEU A 581 -14.74 7.15 -2.35
CA LEU A 581 -15.75 7.15 -1.30
C LEU A 581 -15.17 7.56 0.06
N VAL A 582 -15.97 8.32 0.77
CA VAL A 582 -15.74 8.71 2.17
C VAL A 582 -16.95 8.33 3.01
N ARG A 583 -16.82 8.38 4.32
CA ARG A 583 -17.93 8.10 5.24
C ARG A 583 -19.18 8.94 4.91
N PRO A 584 -20.38 8.41 5.14
CA PRO A 584 -21.62 9.18 4.99
C PRO A 584 -21.60 10.47 5.82
N GLY A 585 -22.09 11.56 5.23
CA GLY A 585 -22.15 12.88 5.87
C GLY A 585 -20.83 13.66 5.85
N TRP A 586 -19.77 13.15 5.25
CA TRP A 586 -18.57 13.94 4.97
C TRP A 586 -18.87 14.92 3.83
N THR A 587 -18.59 16.19 4.05
CA THR A 587 -18.89 17.25 3.06
C THR A 587 -17.67 17.72 2.28
N GLY A 588 -16.46 17.35 2.70
CA GLY A 588 -15.20 17.75 2.06
C GLY A 588 -14.95 19.27 2.02
N GLY A 589 -15.77 20.05 2.74
CA GLY A 589 -15.78 21.53 2.66
C GLY A 589 -16.49 22.07 1.41
N ASN A 590 -17.12 21.21 0.60
CA ASN A 590 -17.88 21.61 -0.57
C ASN A 590 -19.21 22.29 -0.15
N PRO A 591 -19.54 23.50 -0.66
CA PRO A 591 -20.85 24.12 -0.42
C PRO A 591 -22.03 23.29 -0.96
N TYR A 592 -21.78 22.43 -1.94
CA TYR A 592 -22.76 21.57 -2.61
C TYR A 592 -22.33 20.11 -2.54
N PRO A 593 -22.21 19.54 -1.32
CA PRO A 593 -21.63 18.21 -1.15
C PRO A 593 -22.54 17.12 -1.73
N SER A 594 -21.94 16.07 -2.23
CA SER A 594 -22.62 14.88 -2.77
C SER A 594 -22.07 13.60 -2.12
N PRO A 595 -22.12 13.48 -0.76
CA PRO A 595 -21.58 12.31 -0.09
C PRO A 595 -22.32 11.03 -0.52
N PRO A 596 -21.66 9.88 -0.50
CA PRO A 596 -20.34 9.63 0.07
C PRO A 596 -19.16 9.83 -0.92
N ILE A 597 -19.35 10.47 -2.07
CA ILE A 597 -18.24 10.70 -3.00
C ILE A 597 -17.49 11.98 -2.59
N PHE A 598 -16.16 11.86 -2.51
CA PHE A 598 -15.24 12.96 -2.25
C PHE A 598 -14.69 13.49 -3.57
N HIS A 599 -15.06 14.70 -3.92
CA HIS A 599 -14.91 15.25 -5.27
C HIS A 599 -13.62 16.06 -5.50
N LYS A 600 -12.54 15.80 -4.75
CA LYS A 600 -11.25 16.47 -5.00
C LYS A 600 -10.47 15.87 -6.16
N GLY A 601 -10.85 14.70 -6.69
CA GLY A 601 -10.17 14.06 -7.80
C GLY A 601 -9.99 14.98 -9.01
N LEU A 602 -8.88 14.81 -9.74
CA LEU A 602 -8.71 15.34 -11.09
C LEU A 602 -9.49 14.49 -12.11
N LEU A 603 -9.74 13.23 -11.78
CA LEU A 603 -10.69 12.34 -12.44
C LEU A 603 -11.94 12.24 -11.55
N ASP A 604 -13.11 12.10 -12.17
CA ASP A 604 -14.32 11.79 -11.43
C ASP A 604 -14.30 10.33 -10.91
N PHE A 605 -15.33 9.93 -10.17
CA PHE A 605 -15.40 8.58 -9.58
C PHE A 605 -15.41 7.46 -10.61
N THR A 606 -15.81 7.74 -11.87
CA THR A 606 -15.79 6.79 -13.00
C THR A 606 -14.47 6.76 -13.76
N GLY A 607 -13.52 7.66 -13.42
CA GLY A 607 -12.23 7.80 -14.07
C GLY A 607 -12.23 8.75 -15.28
N ALA A 608 -13.32 9.51 -15.52
CA ALA A 608 -13.36 10.55 -16.55
C ALA A 608 -12.63 11.82 -16.06
N ALA A 609 -11.88 12.46 -16.96
CA ALA A 609 -11.12 13.65 -16.63
C ALA A 609 -12.02 14.87 -16.39
N LYS A 610 -11.82 15.54 -15.25
CA LYS A 610 -12.40 16.87 -14.98
C LYS A 610 -11.57 17.96 -15.67
N PRO A 611 -12.12 19.19 -15.87
CA PRO A 611 -11.35 20.28 -16.49
C PRO A 611 -10.00 20.58 -15.83
N ALA A 612 -9.89 20.46 -14.51
CA ALA A 612 -8.66 20.66 -13.75
C ALA A 612 -7.55 19.63 -14.09
N TRP A 613 -7.88 18.49 -14.67
CA TRP A 613 -6.90 17.51 -15.16
C TRP A 613 -5.95 18.14 -16.18
N THR A 614 -6.50 18.82 -17.20
CA THR A 614 -5.68 19.45 -18.24
C THR A 614 -4.79 20.55 -17.69
N VAL A 615 -5.30 21.32 -16.73
CA VAL A 615 -4.55 22.38 -16.05
C VAL A 615 -3.36 21.80 -15.27
N ALA A 616 -3.60 20.76 -14.46
CA ALA A 616 -2.56 20.09 -13.71
C ALA A 616 -1.53 19.43 -14.62
N GLN A 617 -1.99 18.76 -15.69
CA GLN A 617 -1.12 18.09 -16.66
C GLN A 617 -0.18 19.07 -17.36
N GLN A 618 -0.69 20.19 -17.85
CA GLN A 618 0.12 21.24 -18.49
C GLN A 618 1.15 21.82 -17.52
N ALA A 619 0.75 22.10 -16.28
CA ALA A 619 1.64 22.59 -15.25
C ALA A 619 2.75 21.56 -14.94
N TYR A 620 2.41 20.29 -14.75
CA TYR A 620 3.39 19.24 -14.48
C TYR A 620 4.37 19.00 -15.62
N GLN A 621 3.91 19.11 -16.87
CA GLN A 621 4.77 18.96 -18.06
C GLN A 621 5.71 20.15 -18.26
N SER A 622 5.30 21.36 -17.84
CA SER A 622 6.15 22.57 -17.95
C SER A 622 7.18 22.68 -16.83
N MET A 623 6.99 22.02 -15.70
CA MET A 623 7.95 22.02 -14.59
C MET A 623 9.18 21.21 -15.00
N THR A 624 10.35 21.84 -14.98
CA THR A 624 11.64 21.14 -15.17
C THR A 624 11.84 20.18 -14.00
N GLN A 625 11.79 18.90 -14.29
CA GLN A 625 12.19 17.90 -13.32
C GLN A 625 13.70 17.91 -13.20
N VAL A 626 14.20 18.17 -12.00
CA VAL A 626 15.56 17.89 -11.62
C VAL A 626 15.52 16.60 -10.81
N GLY A 627 16.14 15.52 -11.32
CA GLY A 627 16.12 14.19 -10.69
C GLY A 627 16.57 13.11 -11.65
#